data_90fc6bb17126a90e6dbfe7a2e5910065
#
_entry.id   90fc6bb17126a90e6dbfe7a2e5910065
#
_cell.length_a   1.000
_cell.length_b   1.000
_cell.length_c   1.000
_cell.angle_alpha   90.00
_cell.angle_beta   90.00
_cell.angle_gamma   90.00
#
_symmetry.space_group_name_H-M   'P 1'
#
loop_
_entity.id
_entity.type
_entity.pdbx_description
1 polymer ?
#
loop_
_entity_poly.entity_id
_entity_poly.type
_entity_poly.pdbx_seq_one_letter_code
_entity_poly.pdbx_strand_id
1 'polypeptide(L)'
;MQLKNSFTSWLPLIGLTFAVFVFNTSEFMPIGLLTDIAFDLNISDTRAGLLISVYAWVVALMSLPLMILVSKMELKRLLLGITALFVVSHIISAIADGYYMFMLSRIGVACAHAIFWSIASPLAVRIVPNGRRALGLSTIARVPL
;
A
#
# COMPACT_ATOMS: atom_id res chain seq x y z
N MET A 1 -10.95 -32.17 18.31
CA MET A 1 -10.36 -30.93 18.83
C MET A 1 -9.38 -30.24 17.86
N GLN A 2 -9.38 -30.57 16.56
CA GLN A 2 -8.44 -30.03 15.56
C GLN A 2 -9.00 -28.88 14.69
N LEU A 3 -10.29 -28.62 14.71
CA LEU A 3 -10.91 -27.62 13.82
C LEU A 3 -10.68 -26.15 14.28
N LYS A 4 -10.41 -25.94 15.57
CA LYS A 4 -10.19 -24.59 16.12
C LYS A 4 -8.83 -24.01 15.74
N ASN A 5 -7.84 -24.83 15.40
CA ASN A 5 -6.50 -24.39 15.00
C ASN A 5 -6.39 -24.05 13.50
N SER A 6 -7.33 -24.51 12.67
CA SER A 6 -7.26 -24.27 11.21
C SER A 6 -7.63 -22.82 10.85
N PHE A 7 -8.69 -22.27 11.43
CA PHE A 7 -9.14 -20.92 11.09
C PHE A 7 -8.13 -19.86 11.57
N THR A 8 -7.59 -20.02 12.78
CA THR A 8 -6.62 -19.09 13.34
C THR A 8 -5.31 -19.03 12.55
N SER A 9 -4.94 -20.10 11.86
CA SER A 9 -3.76 -20.15 11.01
C SER A 9 -3.92 -19.39 9.67
N TRP A 10 -5.16 -19.13 9.24
CA TRP A 10 -5.45 -18.37 8.01
C TRP A 10 -5.69 -16.87 8.25
N LEU A 11 -5.93 -16.47 9.50
CA LEU A 11 -6.17 -15.06 9.84
C LEU A 11 -5.07 -14.11 9.35
N PRO A 12 -3.77 -14.43 9.48
CA PRO A 12 -2.71 -13.55 8.96
C PRO A 12 -2.75 -13.41 7.43
N LEU A 13 -3.10 -14.48 6.71
CA LEU A 13 -3.23 -14.43 5.26
C LEU A 13 -4.42 -13.58 4.82
N ILE A 14 -5.57 -13.73 5.50
CA ILE A 14 -6.76 -12.90 5.25
C ILE A 14 -6.44 -11.42 5.50
N GLY A 15 -5.75 -11.12 6.63
CA GLY A 15 -5.32 -9.77 6.93
C GLY A 15 -4.38 -9.19 5.88
N LEU A 16 -3.42 -9.99 5.39
CA LEU A 16 -2.51 -9.56 4.32
C LEU A 16 -3.26 -9.33 3.00
N THR A 17 -4.18 -10.22 2.64
CA THR A 17 -5.01 -10.06 1.42
C THR A 17 -5.85 -8.79 1.48
N PHE A 18 -6.44 -8.50 2.63
CA PHE A 18 -7.19 -7.27 2.84
C PHE A 18 -6.27 -6.04 2.74
N ALA A 19 -5.08 -6.09 3.32
CA ALA A 19 -4.10 -5.02 3.19
C ALA A 19 -3.70 -4.80 1.71
N VAL A 20 -3.41 -5.87 0.96
CA VAL A 20 -3.13 -5.79 -0.48
C VAL A 20 -4.27 -5.14 -1.24
N PHE A 21 -5.52 -5.50 -0.95
CA PHE A 21 -6.69 -4.90 -1.56
C PHE A 21 -6.79 -3.40 -1.28
N VAL A 22 -6.61 -2.99 -0.01
CA VAL A 22 -6.67 -1.57 0.39
C VAL A 22 -5.55 -0.76 -0.27
N PHE A 23 -4.33 -1.30 -0.29
CA PHE A 23 -3.19 -0.64 -0.92
C PHE A 23 -3.41 -0.49 -2.43
N ASN A 24 -3.83 -1.55 -3.14
CA ASN A 24 -4.16 -1.48 -4.56
C ASN A 24 -5.25 -0.44 -4.85
N THR A 25 -6.35 -0.48 -4.11
CA THR A 25 -7.45 0.48 -4.29
C THR A 25 -6.96 1.92 -4.12
N SER A 26 -6.13 2.18 -3.11
CA SER A 26 -5.54 3.50 -2.87
C SER A 26 -4.60 3.97 -3.99
N GLU A 27 -3.93 3.03 -4.67
CA GLU A 27 -3.05 3.33 -5.80
C GLU A 27 -3.84 3.77 -7.03
N PHE A 28 -4.89 3.03 -7.38
CA PHE A 28 -5.65 3.24 -8.61
C PHE A 28 -6.81 4.24 -8.48
N MET A 29 -7.34 4.47 -7.27
CA MET A 29 -8.45 5.39 -7.01
C MET A 29 -8.23 6.81 -7.58
N PRO A 30 -7.05 7.45 -7.45
CA PRO A 30 -6.84 8.78 -8.00
C PRO A 30 -6.84 8.83 -9.53
N ILE A 31 -6.56 7.71 -10.19
CA ILE A 31 -6.63 7.63 -11.66
C ILE A 31 -8.10 7.72 -12.09
N GLY A 32 -8.98 7.00 -11.39
CA GLY A 32 -10.42 7.02 -11.66
C GLY A 32 -11.11 8.33 -11.29
N LEU A 33 -10.56 9.06 -10.32
CA LEU A 33 -11.11 10.33 -9.81
C LEU A 33 -10.31 11.55 -10.26
N LEU A 34 -9.53 11.44 -11.33
CA LEU A 34 -8.60 12.50 -11.77
C LEU A 34 -9.30 13.84 -11.98
N THR A 35 -10.42 13.85 -12.70
CA THR A 35 -11.21 15.05 -13.01
C THR A 35 -11.89 15.64 -11.79
N ASP A 36 -12.36 14.80 -10.87
CA ASP A 36 -12.96 15.25 -9.61
C ASP A 36 -11.92 15.92 -8.72
N ILE A 37 -10.72 15.31 -8.60
CA ILE A 37 -9.59 15.89 -7.87
C ILE A 37 -9.16 17.22 -8.50
N ALA A 38 -9.12 17.31 -9.83
CA ALA A 38 -8.79 18.54 -10.53
C ALA A 38 -9.81 19.64 -10.22
N PHE A 39 -11.09 19.29 -10.22
CA PHE A 39 -12.18 20.21 -9.91
C PHE A 39 -12.11 20.69 -8.44
N ASP A 40 -12.02 19.77 -7.48
CA ASP A 40 -12.00 20.08 -6.05
C ASP A 40 -10.81 20.95 -5.65
N LEU A 41 -9.63 20.68 -6.23
CA LEU A 41 -8.42 21.45 -5.95
C LEU A 41 -8.28 22.70 -6.86
N ASN A 42 -9.25 22.95 -7.74
CA ASN A 42 -9.25 24.05 -8.70
C ASN A 42 -7.94 24.14 -9.51
N ILE A 43 -7.53 22.99 -10.08
CA ILE A 43 -6.33 22.81 -10.90
C ILE A 43 -6.69 22.23 -12.27
N SER A 44 -5.77 22.30 -13.22
CA SER A 44 -5.93 21.62 -14.51
C SER A 44 -5.77 20.11 -14.39
N ASP A 45 -6.40 19.34 -15.30
CA ASP A 45 -6.24 17.88 -15.41
C ASP A 45 -4.76 17.47 -15.57
N THR A 46 -3.99 18.29 -16.28
CA THR A 46 -2.55 18.09 -16.43
C THR A 46 -1.82 18.14 -15.08
N ARG A 47 -2.18 19.08 -14.20
CA ARG A 47 -1.64 19.17 -12.85
C ARG A 47 -2.08 18.02 -11.98
N ALA A 48 -3.33 17.59 -12.10
CA ALA A 48 -3.82 16.40 -11.41
C ALA A 48 -3.07 15.15 -11.89
N GLY A 49 -2.78 15.02 -13.18
CA GLY A 49 -1.97 13.94 -13.75
C GLY A 49 -0.53 13.90 -13.21
N LEU A 50 0.05 15.06 -12.85
CA LEU A 50 1.37 15.09 -12.20
C LEU A 50 1.36 14.44 -10.82
N LEU A 51 0.24 14.45 -10.07
CA LEU A 51 0.11 13.75 -8.79
C LEU A 51 0.34 12.25 -8.96
N ILE A 52 -0.20 11.67 -10.03
CA ILE A 52 -0.04 10.25 -10.35
C ILE A 52 1.41 9.97 -10.79
N SER A 53 1.96 10.82 -11.64
CA SER A 53 3.33 10.67 -12.13
C SER A 53 4.37 10.77 -11.01
N VAL A 54 4.25 11.77 -10.14
CA VAL A 54 5.15 11.93 -8.98
C VAL A 54 5.02 10.74 -8.04
N TYR A 55 3.81 10.26 -7.78
CA TYR A 55 3.58 9.06 -6.99
C TYR A 55 4.35 7.86 -7.56
N ALA A 56 4.20 7.58 -8.86
CA ALA A 56 4.89 6.47 -9.52
C ALA A 56 6.42 6.60 -9.46
N TRP A 57 6.94 7.81 -9.66
CA TRP A 57 8.38 8.09 -9.54
C TRP A 57 8.88 7.86 -8.11
N VAL A 58 8.14 8.31 -7.09
CA VAL A 58 8.51 8.09 -5.68
C VAL A 58 8.54 6.60 -5.37
N VAL A 59 7.53 5.84 -5.78
CA VAL A 59 7.51 4.38 -5.60
C VAL A 59 8.74 3.74 -6.27
N ALA A 60 9.01 4.08 -7.52
CA ALA A 60 10.11 3.49 -8.28
C ALA A 60 11.50 3.81 -7.67
N LEU A 61 11.73 5.07 -7.32
CA LEU A 61 13.04 5.53 -6.83
C LEU A 61 13.27 5.18 -5.36
N MET A 62 12.20 5.17 -4.53
CA MET A 62 12.32 4.96 -3.09
C MET A 62 12.22 3.49 -2.67
N SER A 63 11.77 2.57 -3.53
CA SER A 63 11.60 1.16 -3.17
C SER A 63 12.90 0.52 -2.66
N LEU A 64 14.02 0.69 -3.35
CA LEU A 64 15.32 0.15 -2.94
C LEU A 64 15.91 0.88 -1.72
N PRO A 65 16.03 2.22 -1.71
CA PRO A 65 16.57 2.94 -0.55
C PRO A 65 15.78 2.69 0.74
N LEU A 66 14.46 2.75 0.67
CA LEU A 66 13.62 2.51 1.84
C LEU A 66 13.71 1.06 2.31
N MET A 67 13.75 0.09 1.39
CA MET A 67 13.91 -1.32 1.76
C MET A 67 15.23 -1.57 2.48
N ILE A 68 16.33 -0.97 2.02
CA ILE A 68 17.63 -1.06 2.68
C ILE A 68 17.56 -0.45 4.08
N LEU A 69 16.94 0.73 4.21
CA LEU A 69 16.81 1.42 5.49
C LEU A 69 16.06 0.61 6.53
N VAL A 70 14.97 -0.05 6.13
CA VAL A 70 14.10 -0.82 7.02
C VAL A 70 14.47 -2.29 7.13
N SER A 71 15.48 -2.76 6.42
CA SER A 71 15.86 -4.19 6.33
C SER A 71 16.19 -4.84 7.67
N LYS A 72 16.65 -4.05 8.65
CA LYS A 72 16.97 -4.51 10.01
C LYS A 72 15.81 -4.42 11.00
N MET A 73 14.67 -3.87 10.59
CA MET A 73 13.51 -3.73 11.46
C MET A 73 12.76 -5.05 11.60
N GLU A 74 12.19 -5.28 12.77
CA GLU A 74 11.25 -6.37 12.97
C GLU A 74 10.02 -6.20 12.08
N LEU A 75 9.62 -7.25 11.39
CA LEU A 75 8.50 -7.25 10.43
C LEU A 75 7.20 -6.65 11.03
N LYS A 76 6.90 -6.99 12.30
CA LYS A 76 5.71 -6.46 12.98
C LYS A 76 5.78 -4.93 13.14
N ARG A 77 6.92 -4.41 13.59
CA ARG A 77 7.13 -2.96 13.76
C ARG A 77 7.09 -2.25 12.41
N LEU A 78 7.67 -2.87 11.40
CA LEU A 78 7.66 -2.36 10.04
C LEU A 78 6.23 -2.26 9.49
N LEU A 79 5.42 -3.32 9.60
CA LEU A 79 4.03 -3.32 9.18
C LEU A 79 3.19 -2.27 9.90
N LEU A 80 3.37 -2.13 11.21
CA LEU A 80 2.69 -1.08 11.97
C LEU A 80 3.12 0.32 11.52
N GLY A 81 4.41 0.52 11.29
CA GLY A 81 4.96 1.80 10.83
C GLY A 81 4.44 2.22 9.46
N ILE A 82 4.46 1.31 8.47
CA ILE A 82 3.94 1.61 7.13
C ILE A 82 2.43 1.81 7.13
N THR A 83 1.69 1.04 7.94
CA THR A 83 0.24 1.23 8.08
C THR A 83 -0.07 2.58 8.73
N ALA A 84 0.67 2.97 9.77
CA ALA A 84 0.52 4.29 10.38
C ALA A 84 0.83 5.42 9.38
N LEU A 85 1.93 5.32 8.64
CA LEU A 85 2.29 6.28 7.59
C LEU A 85 1.19 6.37 6.52
N PHE A 86 0.66 5.22 6.08
CA PHE A 86 -0.41 5.14 5.10
C PHE A 86 -1.68 5.85 5.60
N VAL A 87 -2.12 5.55 6.83
CA VAL A 87 -3.32 6.16 7.43
C VAL A 87 -3.14 7.67 7.61
N VAL A 88 -2.02 8.11 8.17
CA VAL A 88 -1.72 9.55 8.37
C VAL A 88 -1.70 10.28 7.03
N SER A 89 -1.07 9.70 6.00
CA SER A 89 -1.04 10.30 4.67
C SER A 89 -2.44 10.42 4.06
N HIS A 90 -3.34 9.43 4.25
CA HIS A 90 -4.73 9.53 3.79
C HIS A 90 -5.54 10.57 4.58
N ILE A 91 -5.31 10.71 5.88
CA ILE A 91 -5.93 11.77 6.67
C ILE A 91 -5.49 13.14 6.13
N ILE A 92 -4.19 13.35 5.86
CA ILE A 92 -3.69 14.58 5.26
C ILE A 92 -4.32 14.81 3.88
N SER A 93 -4.49 13.75 3.07
CA SER A 93 -5.17 13.83 1.78
C SER A 93 -6.62 14.30 1.91
N ALA A 94 -7.34 13.78 2.92
CA ALA A 94 -8.76 14.09 3.14
C ALA A 94 -9.00 15.53 3.63
N ILE A 95 -8.02 16.14 4.30
CA ILE A 95 -8.09 17.52 4.80
C ILE A 95 -7.28 18.50 3.95
N ALA A 96 -6.81 18.08 2.78
CA ALA A 96 -5.96 18.90 1.93
C ALA A 96 -6.80 20.01 1.24
N ASP A 97 -6.52 21.24 1.59
CA ASP A 97 -7.16 22.43 0.99
C ASP A 97 -6.48 22.92 -0.31
N GLY A 98 -5.44 22.22 -0.76
CA GLY A 98 -4.71 22.64 -1.95
C GLY A 98 -3.72 21.61 -2.48
N TYR A 99 -3.29 21.87 -3.73
CA TYR A 99 -2.44 20.99 -4.52
C TYR A 99 -1.18 20.48 -3.79
N TYR A 100 -0.43 21.37 -3.15
CA TYR A 100 0.84 20.98 -2.52
C TYR A 100 0.65 20.09 -1.30
N MET A 101 -0.37 20.35 -0.49
CA MET A 101 -0.70 19.51 0.65
C MET A 101 -1.17 18.12 0.19
N PHE A 102 -2.00 18.08 -0.85
CA PHE A 102 -2.43 16.82 -1.46
C PHE A 102 -1.23 16.07 -2.07
N MET A 103 -0.32 16.75 -2.78
CA MET A 103 0.91 16.16 -3.32
C MET A 103 1.77 15.55 -2.22
N LEU A 104 1.97 16.27 -1.11
CA LEU A 104 2.76 15.76 0.03
C LEU A 104 2.15 14.49 0.62
N SER A 105 0.83 14.45 0.76
CA SER A 105 0.13 13.25 1.22
C SER A 105 0.34 12.07 0.26
N ARG A 106 0.29 12.32 -1.05
CA ARG A 106 0.55 11.29 -2.08
C ARG A 106 1.98 10.74 -2.02
N ILE A 107 2.97 11.59 -1.74
CA ILE A 107 4.37 11.16 -1.52
C ILE A 107 4.45 10.25 -0.28
N GLY A 108 3.76 10.57 0.81
CA GLY A 108 3.71 9.72 2.00
C GLY A 108 3.08 8.35 1.71
N VAL A 109 1.96 8.32 0.97
CA VAL A 109 1.33 7.07 0.51
C VAL A 109 2.30 6.27 -0.37
N ALA A 110 3.01 6.93 -1.31
CA ALA A 110 3.98 6.28 -2.20
C ALA A 110 5.13 5.62 -1.43
N CYS A 111 5.66 6.27 -0.39
CA CYS A 111 6.69 5.68 0.48
C CYS A 111 6.16 4.44 1.22
N ALA A 112 4.94 4.47 1.75
CA ALA A 112 4.32 3.32 2.38
C ALA A 112 4.14 2.17 1.39
N HIS A 113 3.70 2.45 0.15
CA HIS A 113 3.58 1.48 -0.93
C HIS A 113 4.92 0.85 -1.33
N ALA A 114 5.96 1.66 -1.50
CA ALA A 114 7.28 1.19 -1.88
C ALA A 114 7.81 0.12 -0.91
N ILE A 115 7.61 0.32 0.40
CA ILE A 115 7.99 -0.67 1.41
C ILE A 115 7.03 -1.86 1.40
N PHE A 116 5.71 -1.61 1.36
CA PHE A 116 4.69 -2.66 1.44
C PHE A 116 4.88 -3.71 0.35
N TRP A 117 4.99 -3.31 -0.93
CA TRP A 117 5.17 -4.23 -2.04
C TRP A 117 6.48 -5.01 -1.96
N SER A 118 7.54 -4.40 -1.42
CA SER A 118 8.82 -5.08 -1.23
C SER A 118 8.74 -6.24 -0.22
N ILE A 119 7.82 -6.18 0.75
CA ILE A 119 7.69 -7.20 1.81
C ILE A 119 6.46 -8.10 1.65
N ALA A 120 5.46 -7.72 0.86
CA ALA A 120 4.20 -8.46 0.73
C ALA A 120 4.41 -9.91 0.28
N SER A 121 5.19 -10.13 -0.78
CA SER A 121 5.47 -11.47 -1.30
C SER A 121 6.25 -12.36 -0.33
N PRO A 122 7.40 -11.95 0.25
CA PRO A 122 8.08 -12.75 1.25
C PRO A 122 7.25 -12.97 2.52
N LEU A 123 6.41 -12.01 2.90
CA LEU A 123 5.50 -12.17 4.03
C LEU A 123 4.44 -13.24 3.76
N ALA A 124 3.82 -13.23 2.57
CA ALA A 124 2.84 -14.22 2.19
C ALA A 124 3.38 -15.66 2.28
N VAL A 125 4.62 -15.85 1.81
CA VAL A 125 5.28 -17.17 1.87
C VAL A 125 5.55 -17.60 3.32
N ARG A 126 5.82 -16.67 4.23
CA ARG A 126 6.12 -16.97 5.65
C ARG A 126 4.89 -17.31 6.48
N ILE A 127 3.73 -16.70 6.19
CA ILE A 127 2.51 -16.88 6.98
C ILE A 127 1.65 -18.06 6.55
N VAL A 128 1.92 -18.65 5.37
CA VAL A 128 1.19 -19.80 4.89
C VAL A 128 1.78 -21.10 5.48
N PRO A 129 0.94 -22.03 5.95
CA PRO A 129 1.39 -23.33 6.45
C PRO A 129 2.25 -24.10 5.42
N ASN A 130 3.23 -24.87 5.93
CA ASN A 130 4.16 -25.64 5.11
C ASN A 130 3.45 -26.48 4.04
N GLY A 131 3.93 -26.41 2.79
CA GLY A 131 3.39 -27.11 1.63
C GLY A 131 2.36 -26.32 0.78
N ARG A 132 1.93 -25.11 1.21
CA ARG A 132 0.94 -24.29 0.49
C ARG A 132 1.47 -22.92 0.03
N ARG A 133 2.77 -22.80 -0.17
CA ARG A 133 3.43 -21.52 -0.57
C ARG A 133 2.87 -20.93 -1.86
N ALA A 134 2.57 -21.80 -2.84
CA ALA A 134 1.95 -21.37 -4.10
C ALA A 134 0.57 -20.73 -3.89
N LEU A 135 -0.20 -21.21 -2.92
CA LEU A 135 -1.50 -20.66 -2.55
C LEU A 135 -1.37 -19.26 -1.93
N GLY A 136 -0.38 -19.03 -1.07
CA GLY A 136 -0.12 -17.70 -0.50
C GLY A 136 0.22 -16.67 -1.57
N LEU A 137 1.08 -17.00 -2.52
CA LEU A 137 1.45 -16.13 -3.62
C LEU A 137 0.28 -15.89 -4.57
N SER A 138 -0.49 -16.93 -4.92
CA SER A 138 -1.65 -16.80 -5.82
C SER A 138 -2.77 -15.95 -5.21
N THR A 139 -2.92 -15.96 -3.89
CA THR A 139 -3.93 -15.12 -3.19
C THR A 139 -3.61 -13.63 -3.33
N ILE A 140 -2.33 -13.26 -3.23
CA ILE A 140 -1.89 -11.88 -3.44
C ILE A 140 -1.99 -11.47 -4.91
N ALA A 141 -1.58 -12.36 -5.84
CA ALA A 141 -1.59 -12.08 -7.27
C ALA A 141 -2.99 -12.01 -7.89
N ARG A 142 -4.00 -12.55 -7.21
CA ARG A 142 -5.41 -12.57 -7.68
C ARG A 142 -6.26 -11.43 -7.15
N VAL A 143 -5.70 -10.51 -6.35
CA VAL A 143 -6.44 -9.29 -5.97
C VAL A 143 -6.63 -8.48 -7.26
N PRO A 144 -7.87 -8.32 -7.76
CA PRO A 144 -8.10 -7.61 -9.02
C PRO A 144 -7.68 -6.15 -8.90
N LEU A 145 -7.11 -5.66 -9.97
CA LEU A 145 -6.83 -4.25 -10.21
C LEU A 145 -8.15 -3.49 -10.42
#